data_555329e3dfd484e4da57bf1baa524949
#
_entry.id   555329e3dfd484e4da57bf1baa524949
#
_cell.length_a   1.000
_cell.length_b   1.000
_cell.length_c   1.000
_cell.angle_alpha   90.00
_cell.angle_beta   90.00
_cell.angle_gamma   90.00
#
_symmetry.space_group_name_H-M   'P 1'
#
loop_
_entity.id
_entity.type
_entity.pdbx_description
1 polymer ?
#
loop_
_entity_poly.entity_id
_entity_poly.type
_entity_poly.pdbx_seq_one_letter_code
_entity_poly.pdbx_strand_id
1 'polypeptide(L)'
;MLDHTPLPFDLPSVCRKKLTVDFNGNQSSHGGLLLLREKERALGVCRRLAEAMPDRRDADRIRHAMFEIVMARVAAIACGYEDANDLDRLRHDPLMKLAVGRCPQSGAALASQSTISRLENAPRKTEAARLCAALIDQFGTTVRPGTLEILDIDDTFCAAHGAQQLAF
;
A
#
# COMPACT_ATOMS: atom_id res chain seq x y z
N MET A 1 -32.37 0.35 17.12
CA MET A 1 -31.27 1.13 17.71
C MET A 1 -30.00 0.50 17.17
N LEU A 2 -29.30 1.14 16.24
CA LEU A 2 -28.06 0.61 15.67
C LEU A 2 -26.97 0.81 16.73
N ASP A 3 -26.43 -0.30 17.22
CA ASP A 3 -25.35 -0.30 18.19
C ASP A 3 -24.07 0.14 17.48
N HIS A 4 -23.71 1.41 17.60
CA HIS A 4 -22.48 1.96 17.07
C HIS A 4 -21.37 1.70 18.08
N THR A 5 -20.70 0.56 17.96
CA THR A 5 -19.50 0.28 18.75
C THR A 5 -18.39 1.27 18.31
N PRO A 6 -17.91 2.14 19.21
CA PRO A 6 -16.82 3.03 18.87
C PRO A 6 -15.58 2.21 18.53
N LEU A 7 -14.88 2.58 17.46
CA LEU A 7 -13.59 1.99 17.15
C LEU A 7 -12.57 2.34 18.24
N PRO A 8 -11.63 1.44 18.57
CA PRO A 8 -10.63 1.67 19.62
C PRO A 8 -9.58 2.73 19.25
N PHE A 9 -9.74 3.40 18.13
CA PHE A 9 -8.86 4.46 17.63
C PHE A 9 -9.66 5.48 16.82
N ASP A 10 -9.22 6.73 16.86
CA ASP A 10 -9.83 7.80 16.09
C ASP A 10 -9.49 7.61 14.60
N LEU A 11 -10.53 7.47 13.77
CA LEU A 11 -10.37 7.57 12.33
C LEU A 11 -10.41 9.03 11.92
N PRO A 12 -9.32 9.60 11.43
CA PRO A 12 -9.36 10.96 10.93
C PRO A 12 -10.35 11.05 9.78
N SER A 13 -11.03 12.18 9.65
CA SER A 13 -12.00 12.41 8.59
C SER A 13 -11.36 12.25 7.21
N VAL A 14 -11.93 11.38 6.38
CA VAL A 14 -11.56 11.24 4.98
C VAL A 14 -12.51 12.11 4.16
N CYS A 15 -11.97 12.86 3.21
CA CYS A 15 -12.75 13.74 2.35
C CYS A 15 -13.62 14.74 3.12
N ARG A 16 -13.15 15.23 4.27
CA ARG A 16 -13.87 16.15 5.18
C ARG A 16 -15.19 15.59 5.74
N LYS A 17 -15.42 14.29 5.66
CA LYS A 17 -16.61 13.62 6.22
C LYS A 17 -16.22 12.76 7.41
N LYS A 18 -17.05 12.75 8.42
CA LYS A 18 -16.92 11.81 9.54
C LYS A 18 -17.25 10.41 9.01
N LEU A 19 -16.38 9.45 9.33
CA LEU A 19 -16.61 8.05 9.01
C LEU A 19 -17.34 7.39 10.17
N THR A 20 -18.36 6.64 9.83
CA THR A 20 -19.05 5.73 10.75
C THR A 20 -18.91 4.32 10.19
N VAL A 21 -18.79 3.34 11.08
CA VAL A 21 -18.74 1.92 10.72
C VAL A 21 -20.08 1.32 11.13
N ASP A 22 -20.72 0.65 10.20
CA ASP A 22 -21.88 -0.18 10.44
C ASP A 22 -21.74 -1.51 9.71
N PHE A 23 -22.63 -2.44 9.98
CA PHE A 23 -22.64 -3.76 9.36
C PHE A 23 -23.66 -3.88 8.22
N ASN A 24 -24.19 -2.75 7.74
CA ASN A 24 -25.14 -2.70 6.64
C ASN A 24 -24.46 -2.22 5.36
N GLY A 25 -24.78 -2.84 4.22
CA GLY A 25 -24.27 -2.42 2.91
C GLY A 25 -23.00 -3.12 2.47
N ASN A 26 -22.10 -2.40 1.79
CA ASN A 26 -20.84 -2.95 1.29
C ASN A 26 -19.89 -3.23 2.46
N GLN A 27 -19.64 -4.49 2.69
CA GLN A 27 -18.75 -4.96 3.74
C GLN A 27 -17.36 -5.26 3.18
N SER A 28 -16.35 -5.12 4.03
CA SER A 28 -14.98 -5.55 3.75
C SER A 28 -14.48 -6.43 4.90
N SER A 29 -13.76 -7.50 4.56
CA SER A 29 -13.09 -8.36 5.54
C SER A 29 -11.73 -7.82 5.98
N HIS A 30 -11.32 -6.66 5.46
CA HIS A 30 -9.95 -6.12 5.61
C HIS A 30 -9.84 -5.07 6.72
N GLY A 31 -10.46 -5.30 7.88
CA GLY A 31 -10.48 -4.34 9.01
C GLY A 31 -9.09 -3.87 9.47
N GLY A 32 -8.09 -4.73 9.36
CA GLY A 32 -6.69 -4.40 9.68
C GLY A 32 -6.09 -3.25 8.85
N LEU A 33 -6.66 -2.93 7.68
CA LEU A 33 -6.21 -1.81 6.85
C LEU A 33 -6.36 -0.44 7.53
N LEU A 34 -7.26 -0.31 8.47
CA LEU A 34 -7.40 0.93 9.24
C LEU A 34 -6.16 1.18 10.11
N LEU A 35 -5.61 0.13 10.73
CA LEU A 35 -4.37 0.20 11.51
C LEU A 35 -3.17 0.46 10.60
N LEU A 36 -3.10 -0.23 9.47
CA LEU A 36 -2.02 -0.02 8.47
C LEU A 36 -2.01 1.43 7.99
N ARG A 37 -3.18 2.00 7.70
CA ARG A 37 -3.31 3.40 7.30
C ARG A 37 -2.82 4.37 8.38
N GLU A 38 -3.15 4.14 9.65
CA GLU A 38 -2.68 5.00 10.73
C GLU A 38 -1.16 4.86 10.94
N LYS A 39 -0.61 3.66 10.77
CA LYS A 39 0.84 3.45 10.77
C LYS A 39 1.53 4.15 9.60
N GLU A 40 0.96 4.07 8.39
CA GLU A 40 1.48 4.81 7.24
C GLU A 40 1.46 6.33 7.48
N ARG A 41 0.41 6.87 8.09
CA ARG A 41 0.36 8.29 8.44
C ARG A 41 1.46 8.71 9.42
N ALA A 42 1.81 7.84 10.36
CA ALA A 42 2.86 8.09 11.34
C ALA A 42 4.27 7.89 10.77
N LEU A 43 4.47 6.87 9.94
CA LEU A 43 5.78 6.44 9.46
C LEU A 43 6.13 6.95 8.06
N GLY A 44 5.14 7.06 7.16
CA GLY A 44 5.31 7.54 5.80
C GLY A 44 6.08 6.59 4.87
N VAL A 45 6.01 5.27 5.11
CA VAL A 45 6.74 4.25 4.34
C VAL A 45 6.34 4.26 2.87
N CYS A 46 5.04 4.16 2.58
CA CYS A 46 4.53 4.15 1.21
C CYS A 46 4.78 5.49 0.50
N ARG A 47 4.73 6.60 1.24
CA ARG A 47 5.07 7.92 0.70
C ARG A 47 6.53 7.97 0.28
N ARG A 48 7.44 7.53 1.13
CA ARG A 48 8.88 7.49 0.84
C ARG A 48 9.19 6.58 -0.34
N LEU A 49 8.58 5.41 -0.42
CA LEU A 49 8.72 4.52 -1.57
C LEU A 49 8.19 5.16 -2.86
N ALA A 50 7.04 5.84 -2.80
CA ALA A 50 6.48 6.53 -3.96
C ALA A 50 7.39 7.67 -4.46
N GLU A 51 8.04 8.40 -3.55
CA GLU A 51 9.00 9.47 -3.86
C GLU A 51 10.31 8.92 -4.44
N ALA A 52 10.73 7.72 -4.04
CA ALA A 52 11.92 7.05 -4.58
C ALA A 52 11.73 6.50 -6.00
N MET A 53 10.47 6.32 -6.44
CA MET A 53 10.12 5.82 -7.76
C MET A 53 9.99 6.94 -8.78
N PRO A 54 10.70 6.90 -9.93
CA PRO A 54 10.49 7.87 -10.98
C PRO A 54 9.14 7.66 -11.66
N ASP A 55 8.32 8.69 -11.70
CA ASP A 55 7.07 8.66 -12.43
C ASP A 55 7.30 9.06 -13.90
N ARG A 56 7.27 8.07 -14.79
CA ARG A 56 7.43 8.24 -16.23
C ARG A 56 6.11 8.36 -16.99
N ARG A 57 5.01 8.42 -16.25
CA ARG A 57 3.68 8.52 -16.85
C ARG A 57 3.45 9.94 -17.36
N ASP A 58 2.67 10.05 -18.40
CA ASP A 58 2.21 11.34 -18.93
C ASP A 58 1.38 12.07 -17.85
N ALA A 59 1.84 13.25 -17.45
CA ALA A 59 1.23 14.04 -16.38
C ALA A 59 -0.26 14.32 -16.61
N ASP A 60 -0.66 14.55 -17.87
CA ASP A 60 -2.05 14.83 -18.23
C ASP A 60 -2.97 13.60 -18.17
N ARG A 61 -2.37 12.42 -18.10
CA ARG A 61 -3.09 11.13 -18.05
C ARG A 61 -3.04 10.43 -16.69
N ILE A 62 -2.38 11.04 -15.69
CA ILE A 62 -2.31 10.48 -14.34
C ILE A 62 -3.68 10.56 -13.67
N ARG A 63 -4.32 9.40 -13.46
CA ARG A 63 -5.57 9.27 -12.70
C ARG A 63 -5.35 8.87 -11.25
N HIS A 64 -4.22 8.24 -10.96
CA HIS A 64 -3.85 7.73 -9.64
C HIS A 64 -2.45 8.23 -9.33
N ALA A 65 -2.29 8.92 -8.20
CA ALA A 65 -0.98 9.36 -7.73
C ALA A 65 -0.09 8.14 -7.42
N MET A 66 1.22 8.30 -7.52
CA MET A 66 2.17 7.22 -7.22
C MET A 66 1.95 6.64 -5.82
N PHE A 67 1.77 7.51 -4.83
CA PHE A 67 1.45 7.11 -3.46
C PHE A 67 0.20 6.23 -3.37
N GLU A 68 -0.88 6.56 -4.10
CA GLU A 68 -2.10 5.75 -4.09
C GLU A 68 -1.86 4.34 -4.62
N ILE A 69 -1.05 4.20 -5.67
CA ILE A 69 -0.73 2.92 -6.28
C ILE A 69 0.13 2.08 -5.33
N VAL A 70 1.19 2.68 -4.76
CA VAL A 70 2.07 2.01 -3.81
C VAL A 70 1.30 1.59 -2.55
N MET A 71 0.50 2.50 -1.99
CA MET A 71 -0.30 2.19 -0.80
C MET A 71 -1.34 1.11 -1.06
N ALA A 72 -2.02 1.13 -2.22
CA ALA A 72 -2.97 0.08 -2.59
C ALA A 72 -2.29 -1.28 -2.73
N ARG A 73 -1.07 -1.31 -3.29
CA ARG A 73 -0.30 -2.55 -3.43
C ARG A 73 0.17 -3.10 -2.08
N VAL A 74 0.73 -2.25 -1.23
CA VAL A 74 1.15 -2.62 0.13
C VAL A 74 -0.05 -3.11 0.96
N ALA A 75 -1.19 -2.44 0.85
CA ALA A 75 -2.42 -2.85 1.51
C ALA A 75 -2.89 -4.23 1.03
N ALA A 76 -2.82 -4.52 -0.27
CA ALA A 76 -3.17 -5.83 -0.82
C ALA A 76 -2.25 -6.93 -0.28
N ILE A 77 -0.93 -6.72 -0.31
CA ILE A 77 0.05 -7.68 0.25
C ILE A 77 -0.22 -7.93 1.74
N ALA A 78 -0.45 -6.88 2.51
CA ALA A 78 -0.77 -7.00 3.94
C ALA A 78 -2.07 -7.76 4.23
N CYS A 79 -2.98 -7.83 3.24
CA CYS A 79 -4.21 -8.62 3.31
C CYS A 79 -4.06 -10.04 2.73
N GLY A 80 -2.85 -10.45 2.34
CA GLY A 80 -2.58 -11.80 1.83
C GLY A 80 -2.75 -11.95 0.31
N TYR A 81 -2.85 -10.85 -0.43
CA TYR A 81 -2.90 -10.86 -1.90
C TYR A 81 -1.50 -10.60 -2.47
N GLU A 82 -0.76 -11.68 -2.67
CA GLU A 82 0.67 -11.63 -3.05
C GLU A 82 0.89 -11.11 -4.46
N ASP A 83 -0.03 -11.39 -5.37
CA ASP A 83 0.06 -10.92 -6.75
C ASP A 83 -0.92 -9.77 -7.06
N ALA A 84 -0.85 -9.25 -8.28
CA ALA A 84 -1.68 -8.14 -8.71
C ALA A 84 -3.06 -8.57 -9.24
N ASN A 85 -3.34 -9.87 -9.41
CA ASN A 85 -4.53 -10.35 -10.11
C ASN A 85 -5.84 -9.98 -9.38
N ASP A 86 -5.81 -10.00 -8.04
CA ASP A 86 -6.97 -9.65 -7.22
C ASP A 86 -7.29 -8.15 -7.20
N LEU A 87 -6.36 -7.32 -7.67
CA LEU A 87 -6.51 -5.86 -7.57
C LEU A 87 -7.67 -5.31 -8.41
N ASP A 88 -8.09 -5.98 -9.48
CA ASP A 88 -9.27 -5.56 -10.24
C ASP A 88 -10.57 -5.73 -9.43
N ARG A 89 -10.62 -6.65 -8.49
CA ARG A 89 -11.69 -6.79 -7.51
C ARG A 89 -11.51 -5.84 -6.34
N LEU A 90 -10.31 -5.82 -5.74
CA LEU A 90 -9.99 -5.05 -4.55
C LEU A 90 -10.08 -3.52 -4.76
N ARG A 91 -9.91 -3.03 -6.00
CA ARG A 91 -10.02 -1.60 -6.32
C ARG A 91 -11.38 -0.99 -5.97
N HIS A 92 -12.40 -1.80 -5.78
CA HIS A 92 -13.74 -1.39 -5.39
C HIS A 92 -14.02 -1.56 -3.90
N ASP A 93 -13.15 -2.27 -3.16
CA ASP A 93 -13.31 -2.51 -1.74
C ASP A 93 -13.30 -1.20 -0.93
N PRO A 94 -14.25 -0.97 -0.01
CA PRO A 94 -14.37 0.28 0.73
C PRO A 94 -13.16 0.55 1.65
N LEU A 95 -12.57 -0.47 2.27
CA LEU A 95 -11.41 -0.29 3.14
C LEU A 95 -10.11 -0.10 2.36
N MET A 96 -9.97 -0.72 1.19
CA MET A 96 -8.87 -0.42 0.27
C MET A 96 -8.91 1.02 -0.21
N LYS A 97 -10.09 1.55 -0.56
CA LYS A 97 -10.25 2.98 -0.90
C LYS A 97 -9.91 3.88 0.27
N LEU A 98 -10.36 3.51 1.47
CA LEU A 98 -10.05 4.27 2.68
C LEU A 98 -8.56 4.27 3.00
N ALA A 99 -7.87 3.15 2.81
CA ALA A 99 -6.42 3.03 3.04
C ALA A 99 -5.63 4.07 2.22
N VAL A 100 -6.01 4.32 0.98
CA VAL A 100 -5.37 5.35 0.13
C VAL A 100 -5.94 6.77 0.32
N GLY A 101 -6.90 6.95 1.22
CA GLY A 101 -7.49 8.27 1.52
C GLY A 101 -8.71 8.64 0.66
N ARG A 102 -9.30 7.70 -0.06
CA ARG A 102 -10.54 7.91 -0.82
C ARG A 102 -11.79 7.60 0.02
N CYS A 103 -12.89 8.25 -0.30
CA CYS A 103 -14.18 7.91 0.31
C CYS A 103 -14.56 6.47 0.00
N PRO A 104 -14.91 5.65 1.00
CA PRO A 104 -15.18 4.24 0.79
C PRO A 104 -16.37 3.99 -0.14
N GLN A 105 -17.45 4.78 -0.01
CA GLN A 105 -18.66 4.61 -0.81
C GLN A 105 -18.59 5.36 -2.14
N SER A 106 -18.32 6.66 -2.12
CA SER A 106 -18.41 7.56 -3.28
C SER A 106 -17.07 7.79 -4.00
N GLY A 107 -15.94 7.33 -3.43
CA GLY A 107 -14.63 7.49 -4.05
C GLY A 107 -14.51 6.65 -5.32
N ALA A 108 -13.81 7.20 -6.33
CA ALA A 108 -13.50 6.47 -7.55
C ALA A 108 -12.74 5.17 -7.23
N ALA A 109 -12.86 4.18 -8.10
CA ALA A 109 -12.09 2.94 -8.00
C ALA A 109 -10.58 3.21 -7.98
N LEU A 110 -9.81 2.34 -7.33
CA LEU A 110 -8.35 2.41 -7.32
C LEU A 110 -7.75 1.98 -8.67
N ALA A 111 -6.44 2.01 -8.78
CA ALA A 111 -5.73 1.59 -9.98
C ALA A 111 -6.07 0.13 -10.33
N SER A 112 -6.17 -0.15 -11.64
CA SER A 112 -6.40 -1.50 -12.15
C SER A 112 -5.16 -2.38 -11.99
N GLN A 113 -5.37 -3.69 -12.03
CA GLN A 113 -4.31 -4.69 -12.04
C GLN A 113 -3.22 -4.35 -13.07
N SER A 114 -3.60 -4.03 -14.30
CA SER A 114 -2.64 -3.71 -15.36
C SER A 114 -1.83 -2.43 -15.11
N THR A 115 -2.36 -1.48 -14.35
CA THR A 115 -1.62 -0.27 -13.95
C THR A 115 -0.58 -0.61 -12.89
N ILE A 116 -0.94 -1.44 -11.92
CA ILE A 116 -0.05 -1.86 -10.84
C ILE A 116 1.05 -2.77 -11.37
N SER A 117 0.72 -3.78 -12.20
CA SER A 117 1.72 -4.64 -12.84
C SER A 117 2.75 -3.86 -13.67
N ARG A 118 2.29 -2.85 -14.42
CA ARG A 118 3.22 -1.98 -15.16
C ARG A 118 4.15 -1.23 -14.24
N LEU A 119 3.68 -0.77 -13.09
CA LEU A 119 4.51 -0.10 -12.10
C LEU A 119 5.52 -1.05 -11.47
N GLU A 120 5.10 -2.26 -11.10
CA GLU A 120 5.99 -3.28 -10.50
C GLU A 120 7.12 -3.71 -11.45
N ASN A 121 6.83 -3.78 -12.74
CA ASN A 121 7.80 -4.18 -13.76
C ASN A 121 8.60 -3.01 -14.37
N ALA A 122 8.31 -1.77 -13.98
CA ALA A 122 8.99 -0.59 -14.55
C ALA A 122 10.38 -0.30 -13.96
N PRO A 123 10.70 -0.59 -12.68
CA PRO A 123 11.97 -0.20 -12.08
C PRO A 123 13.16 -0.91 -12.71
N ARG A 124 14.18 -0.13 -13.06
CA ARG A 124 15.49 -0.62 -13.46
C ARG A 124 16.32 -0.94 -12.21
N LYS A 125 17.45 -1.64 -12.38
CA LYS A 125 18.37 -2.00 -11.26
C LYS A 125 18.72 -0.82 -10.35
N THR A 126 19.01 0.35 -10.92
CA THR A 126 19.32 1.56 -10.14
C THR A 126 18.13 2.10 -9.36
N GLU A 127 16.92 1.91 -9.86
CA GLU A 127 15.68 2.33 -9.20
C GLU A 127 15.28 1.35 -8.11
N ALA A 128 15.46 0.06 -8.35
CA ALA A 128 15.33 -0.96 -7.30
C ALA A 128 16.31 -0.69 -6.14
N ALA A 129 17.56 -0.34 -6.43
CA ALA A 129 18.53 0.05 -5.41
C ALA A 129 18.08 1.29 -4.61
N ARG A 130 17.43 2.29 -5.25
CA ARG A 130 16.86 3.45 -4.55
C ARG A 130 15.70 3.06 -3.64
N LEU A 131 14.85 2.12 -4.07
CA LEU A 131 13.77 1.61 -3.21
C LEU A 131 14.32 0.90 -1.98
N CYS A 132 15.36 0.05 -2.16
CA CYS A 132 16.06 -0.58 -1.03
C CYS A 132 16.67 0.47 -0.09
N ALA A 133 17.35 1.50 -0.63
CA ALA A 133 17.91 2.58 0.16
C ALA A 133 16.82 3.34 0.94
N ALA A 134 15.67 3.61 0.31
CA ALA A 134 14.54 4.27 0.97
C ALA A 134 13.98 3.44 2.14
N LEU A 135 13.96 2.12 2.04
CA LEU A 135 13.56 1.23 3.14
C LEU A 135 14.60 1.22 4.26
N ILE A 136 15.90 1.20 3.94
CA ILE A 136 16.98 1.27 4.93
C ILE A 136 16.92 2.60 5.67
N ASP A 137 16.75 3.71 4.96
CA ASP A 137 16.59 5.03 5.57
C ASP A 137 15.37 5.09 6.48
N GLN A 138 14.26 4.47 6.05
CA GLN A 138 13.05 4.38 6.86
C GLN A 138 13.29 3.59 8.14
N PHE A 139 13.97 2.45 8.06
CA PHE A 139 14.36 1.65 9.22
C PHE A 139 15.20 2.51 10.18
N GLY A 140 16.21 3.21 9.67
CA GLY A 140 17.06 4.12 10.47
C GLY A 140 16.29 5.18 11.26
N THR A 141 15.12 5.62 10.77
CA THR A 141 14.27 6.58 11.52
C THR A 141 13.53 5.94 12.69
N THR A 142 13.39 4.61 12.72
CA THR A 142 12.69 3.88 13.78
C THR A 142 13.60 3.33 14.85
N VAL A 143 14.90 3.20 14.54
CA VAL A 143 15.93 2.69 15.47
C VAL A 143 16.28 3.77 16.49
N ARG A 144 16.37 3.36 17.75
CA ARG A 144 16.84 4.25 18.82
C ARG A 144 18.37 4.32 18.83
N PRO A 145 18.98 5.50 18.85
CA PRO A 145 20.43 5.63 18.96
C PRO A 145 20.96 4.87 20.18
N GLY A 146 22.02 4.07 19.97
CA GLY A 146 22.67 3.31 21.04
C GLY A 146 22.02 1.95 21.36
N THR A 147 20.98 1.53 20.64
CA THR A 147 20.48 0.15 20.70
C THR A 147 21.31 -0.77 19.83
N LEU A 148 21.54 -2.00 20.32
CA LEU A 148 22.15 -3.06 19.52
C LEU A 148 21.05 -3.63 18.58
N GLU A 149 21.26 -3.51 17.27
CA GLU A 149 20.39 -4.12 16.26
C GLU A 149 21.08 -5.37 15.74
N ILE A 150 20.35 -6.46 15.71
CA ILE A 150 20.83 -7.74 15.14
C ILE A 150 20.20 -7.87 13.75
N LEU A 151 21.03 -7.89 12.71
CA LEU A 151 20.64 -8.16 11.34
C LEU A 151 20.80 -9.67 11.09
N ASP A 152 19.71 -10.33 10.83
CA ASP A 152 19.69 -11.70 10.31
C ASP A 152 19.54 -11.66 8.80
N ILE A 153 20.47 -12.28 8.08
CA ILE A 153 20.48 -12.32 6.62
C ILE A 153 20.31 -13.77 6.20
N ASP A 154 19.16 -14.07 5.62
CA ASP A 154 18.83 -15.40 5.16
C ASP A 154 18.55 -15.40 3.64
N ASP A 155 18.89 -16.51 2.99
CA ASP A 155 18.59 -16.74 1.57
C ASP A 155 17.16 -17.25 1.40
N THR A 156 16.38 -16.57 0.57
CA THR A 156 15.05 -17.03 0.19
C THR A 156 15.07 -17.56 -1.24
N PHE A 157 14.77 -18.85 -1.41
CA PHE A 157 14.61 -19.44 -2.73
C PHE A 157 13.26 -19.01 -3.32
N CYS A 158 13.33 -18.20 -4.39
CA CYS A 158 12.18 -17.84 -5.20
C CYS A 158 12.24 -18.58 -6.53
N ALA A 159 11.37 -19.56 -6.73
CA ALA A 159 11.28 -20.25 -8.01
C ALA A 159 10.82 -19.27 -9.10
N ALA A 160 11.65 -19.04 -10.10
CA ALA A 160 11.27 -18.26 -11.26
C ALA A 160 10.54 -19.15 -12.27
N HIS A 161 9.40 -18.67 -12.77
CA HIS A 161 8.61 -19.35 -13.77
C HIS A 161 8.67 -18.60 -15.12
N GLY A 162 8.78 -19.37 -16.22
CA GLY A 162 8.86 -18.81 -17.56
C GLY A 162 10.28 -18.39 -17.98
N ALA A 163 10.39 -17.54 -18.99
CA ALA A 163 11.66 -17.09 -19.57
C ALA A 163 12.26 -15.87 -18.84
N GLN A 164 12.33 -15.91 -17.53
CA GLN A 164 12.95 -14.86 -16.74
C GLN A 164 14.47 -14.93 -16.81
N GLN A 165 15.13 -13.78 -17.00
CA GLN A 165 16.58 -13.70 -16.93
C GLN A 165 17.05 -13.92 -15.48
N LEU A 166 18.15 -14.67 -15.31
CA LEU A 166 18.75 -14.97 -14.00
C LEU A 166 17.86 -15.83 -13.09
N ALA A 167 17.06 -16.73 -13.68
CA ALA A 167 16.47 -17.83 -12.93
C ALA A 167 17.60 -18.84 -12.58
N PHE A 168 17.89 -18.99 -11.29
CA PHE A 168 18.86 -19.95 -10.75
C PHE A 168 18.12 -21.03 -10.00
#